data_3069bdce744e22e1aee73829bf6a2453
#
_entry.id   3069bdce744e22e1aee73829bf6a2453
#
_cell.length_a   1.000
_cell.length_b   1.000
_cell.length_c   1.000
_cell.angle_alpha   90.00
_cell.angle_beta   90.00
_cell.angle_gamma   90.00
#
_symmetry.space_group_name_H-M   'P 1'
#
loop_
_entity.id
_entity.type
_entity.pdbx_description
1 polymer ?
#
loop_
_entity_poly.entity_id
_entity_poly.type
_entity_poly.pdbx_seq_one_letter_code
_entity_poly.pdbx_strand_id
1 'polypeptide(L)'
;MDRIAKGLEADGILTGAGKTKWWTSTINKILRNEKYIGDALLQKTYTTDFLNKTRVKNNGIVPQYYVEGNHEAIIPKDIFLRVQEELVRRRVVKTSANGKKRSYSCSHCFAQIVICGELPTSI
;
A
#
# COMPACT_ATOMS: atom_id res chain seq x y z
N MET A 1 -4.99 -8.50 -4.31
CA MET A 1 -5.98 -7.46 -3.97
C MET A 1 -7.31 -7.54 -4.70
N ASP A 2 -7.32 -8.03 -5.91
CA ASP A 2 -8.58 -8.19 -6.65
C ASP A 2 -9.60 -9.08 -5.93
N ARG A 3 -9.15 -10.13 -5.27
CA ARG A 3 -9.99 -10.98 -4.46
C ARG A 3 -10.64 -10.25 -3.29
N ILE A 4 -9.89 -9.37 -2.65
CA ILE A 4 -10.39 -8.54 -1.53
C ILE A 4 -11.45 -7.58 -2.04
N ALA A 5 -11.19 -6.93 -3.17
CA ALA A 5 -12.14 -6.02 -3.81
C ALA A 5 -13.45 -6.73 -4.15
N LYS A 6 -13.37 -7.87 -4.80
CA LYS A 6 -14.54 -8.69 -5.16
C LYS A 6 -15.29 -9.18 -3.93
N GLY A 7 -14.59 -9.59 -2.88
CA GLY A 7 -15.20 -10.01 -1.62
C GLY A 7 -15.98 -8.89 -0.96
N LEU A 8 -15.42 -7.69 -0.90
CA LEU A 8 -16.09 -6.51 -0.33
C LEU A 8 -17.33 -6.12 -1.14
N GLU A 9 -17.24 -6.17 -2.47
CA GLU A 9 -18.38 -5.91 -3.34
C GLU A 9 -19.50 -6.95 -3.17
N ALA A 10 -19.15 -8.24 -3.06
CA ALA A 10 -20.09 -9.33 -2.84
C ALA A 10 -20.78 -9.23 -1.47
N ASP A 11 -20.07 -8.79 -0.44
CA ASP A 11 -20.61 -8.60 0.90
C ASP A 11 -21.47 -7.32 1.04
N GLY A 12 -21.53 -6.52 -0.01
CA GLY A 12 -22.32 -5.28 -0.01
C GLY A 12 -21.72 -4.16 0.84
N ILE A 13 -20.41 -4.22 1.13
CA ILE A 13 -19.73 -3.18 1.91
C ILE A 13 -19.43 -1.99 1.00
N LEU A 14 -19.91 -0.82 1.40
CA LEU A 14 -19.69 0.41 0.65
C LEU A 14 -18.33 1.05 0.98
N THR A 15 -17.76 1.77 0.00
CA THR A 15 -16.57 2.58 0.22
C THR A 15 -16.85 3.78 1.11
N GLY A 16 -15.83 4.45 1.59
CA GLY A 16 -15.98 5.68 2.36
C GLY A 16 -16.75 6.79 1.65
N ALA A 17 -16.79 6.76 0.32
CA ALA A 17 -17.59 7.67 -0.50
C ALA A 17 -19.01 7.15 -0.80
N GLY A 18 -19.40 6.01 -0.23
CA GLY A 18 -20.72 5.42 -0.42
C GLY A 18 -20.89 4.68 -1.75
N LYS A 19 -19.81 4.34 -2.42
CA LYS A 19 -19.85 3.62 -3.69
C LYS A 19 -19.71 2.11 -3.49
N THR A 20 -20.28 1.34 -4.41
CA THR A 20 -20.25 -0.13 -4.37
C THR A 20 -18.95 -0.69 -4.97
N LYS A 21 -18.33 0.03 -5.89
CA LYS A 21 -17.11 -0.43 -6.57
C LYS A 21 -15.87 -0.20 -5.71
N TRP A 22 -15.09 -1.27 -5.52
CA TRP A 22 -13.81 -1.24 -4.82
C TRP A 22 -12.64 -1.32 -5.80
N TRP A 23 -11.74 -0.36 -5.69
CA TRP A 23 -10.52 -0.32 -6.49
C TRP A 23 -9.35 -0.87 -5.69
N THR A 24 -8.47 -1.62 -6.35
CA THR A 24 -7.28 -2.19 -5.70
C THR A 24 -6.35 -1.13 -5.14
N SER A 25 -6.27 0.03 -5.78
CA SER A 25 -5.51 1.18 -5.27
C SER A 25 -6.04 1.70 -3.94
N THR A 26 -7.35 1.74 -3.78
CA THR A 26 -8.00 2.15 -2.52
C THR A 26 -7.68 1.16 -1.40
N ILE A 27 -7.78 -0.14 -1.68
CA ILE A 27 -7.46 -1.20 -0.72
C ILE A 27 -5.98 -1.12 -0.31
N ASN A 28 -5.09 -0.91 -1.27
CA ASN A 28 -3.66 -0.77 -1.00
C ASN A 28 -3.36 0.43 -0.06
N LYS A 29 -4.02 1.54 -0.26
CA LYS A 29 -3.90 2.72 0.61
C LYS A 29 -4.41 2.43 2.03
N ILE A 30 -5.52 1.73 2.16
CA ILE A 30 -6.09 1.35 3.46
C ILE A 30 -5.11 0.44 4.21
N LEU A 31 -4.56 -0.58 3.56
CA LEU A 31 -3.65 -1.54 4.17
C LEU A 31 -2.34 -0.91 4.65
N ARG A 32 -1.96 0.24 4.09
CA ARG A 32 -0.72 0.95 4.44
C ARG A 32 -0.94 2.16 5.35
N ASN A 33 -2.16 2.43 5.74
CA ASN A 33 -2.46 3.62 6.51
C ASN A 33 -2.15 3.39 8.01
N GLU A 34 -1.17 4.09 8.53
CA GLU A 34 -0.74 4.02 9.92
C GLU A 34 -1.81 4.49 10.92
N LYS A 35 -2.81 5.21 10.46
CA LYS A 35 -3.89 5.69 11.33
C LYS A 35 -4.72 4.55 11.94
N TYR A 36 -4.76 3.40 11.30
CA TYR A 36 -5.49 2.23 11.83
C TYR A 36 -4.86 1.64 13.07
N ILE A 37 -3.57 1.87 13.31
CA ILE A 37 -2.86 1.42 14.51
C ILE A 37 -2.73 2.51 15.59
N GLY A 38 -3.41 3.63 15.40
CA GLY A 38 -3.39 4.75 16.34
C GLY A 38 -2.26 5.74 16.14
N ASP A 39 -1.47 5.60 15.09
CA ASP A 39 -0.36 6.48 14.78
C ASP A 39 -0.74 7.53 13.74
N ALA A 40 0.08 8.56 13.59
CA ALA A 40 -0.11 9.58 12.58
C ALA A 40 1.22 10.07 12.03
N LEU A 41 1.36 10.06 10.72
CA LEU A 41 2.48 10.70 10.02
C LEU A 41 2.01 12.07 9.52
N LEU A 42 2.60 13.12 10.05
CA LEU A 42 2.27 14.50 9.72
C LEU A 42 3.18 15.01 8.60
N GLN A 43 2.71 15.99 7.86
CA GLN A 43 3.45 16.60 6.74
C GLN A 43 3.77 15.62 5.59
N LYS A 44 2.81 14.79 5.24
CA LYS A 44 2.94 13.92 4.06
C LYS A 44 3.02 14.70 2.76
N THR A 45 2.39 15.86 2.73
CA THR A 45 2.37 16.78 1.60
C THR A 45 2.68 18.20 2.07
N TYR A 46 3.16 19.04 1.18
CA TYR A 46 3.37 20.46 1.44
C TYR A 46 2.98 21.29 0.23
N THR A 47 2.74 22.57 0.44
CA THR A 47 2.45 23.53 -0.63
C THR A 47 3.76 24.14 -1.10
N THR A 48 4.09 23.97 -2.38
CA THR A 48 5.37 24.45 -2.95
C THR A 48 5.43 25.96 -3.05
N ASP A 49 4.30 26.59 -3.36
CA ASP A 49 4.20 28.02 -3.56
C ASP A 49 2.82 28.50 -3.10
N PHE A 50 2.80 29.52 -2.27
CA PHE A 50 1.54 30.07 -1.79
C PHE A 50 0.76 30.80 -2.90
N LEU A 51 1.40 31.22 -3.98
CA LEU A 51 0.74 31.84 -5.13
C LEU A 51 0.01 30.80 -5.98
N ASN A 52 0.70 29.70 -6.31
CA ASN A 52 0.14 28.61 -7.10
C ASN A 52 -0.66 27.61 -6.27
N LYS A 53 -0.43 27.56 -4.96
CA LYS A 53 -1.08 26.64 -4.01
C LYS A 53 -1.02 25.18 -4.45
N THR A 54 0.05 24.79 -5.12
CA THR A 54 0.26 23.42 -5.59
C THR A 54 0.71 22.52 -4.45
N ARG A 55 -0.04 21.46 -4.18
CA ARG A 55 0.33 20.44 -3.20
C ARG A 55 1.21 19.39 -3.82
N VAL A 56 2.34 19.12 -3.19
CA VAL A 56 3.31 18.12 -3.64
C VAL A 56 3.62 17.17 -2.50
N LYS A 57 3.89 15.90 -2.83
CA LYS A 57 4.30 14.90 -1.85
C LYS A 57 5.62 15.33 -1.21
N ASN A 58 5.68 15.26 0.12
CA ASN A 58 6.90 15.56 0.85
C ASN A 58 7.88 14.38 0.78
N ASN A 59 9.02 14.61 0.14
CA ASN A 59 10.10 13.63 0.01
C ASN A 59 11.30 13.95 0.93
N GLY A 60 11.05 14.65 2.03
CA GLY A 60 12.08 15.04 2.99
C GLY A 60 12.49 16.51 2.93
N ILE A 61 11.89 17.33 2.05
CA ILE A 61 12.17 18.77 1.93
C ILE A 61 11.65 19.52 3.14
N VAL A 62 10.47 19.14 3.62
CA VAL A 62 9.86 19.69 4.84
C VAL A 62 9.92 18.61 5.93
N PRO A 63 10.23 18.96 7.20
CA PRO A 63 10.26 17.98 8.27
C PRO A 63 8.95 17.22 8.40
N GLN A 64 9.05 15.90 8.51
CA GLN A 64 7.92 15.03 8.80
C GLN A 64 7.93 14.62 10.26
N TYR A 65 6.75 14.49 10.84
CA TYR A 65 6.60 14.10 12.24
C TYR A 65 5.76 12.82 12.31
N TYR A 66 6.29 11.81 12.98
CA TYR A 66 5.58 10.58 13.28
C TYR A 66 5.15 10.59 14.74
N VAL A 67 3.84 10.53 14.97
CA VAL A 67 3.26 10.54 16.32
C VAL A 67 2.70 9.16 16.62
N GLU A 68 3.23 8.52 17.65
CA GLU A 68 2.72 7.24 18.14
C GLU A 68 1.62 7.47 19.18
N GLY A 69 0.61 6.59 19.18
CA GLY A 69 -0.47 6.67 20.16
C GLY A 69 -1.32 7.94 20.09
N ASN A 70 -1.47 8.50 18.90
CA ASN A 70 -2.23 9.74 18.68
C ASN A 70 -3.74 9.55 18.93
N HIS A 71 -4.25 8.36 18.71
CA HIS A 71 -5.64 8.00 18.91
C HIS A 71 -5.77 6.49 19.18
N GLU A 72 -6.98 6.05 19.50
CA GLU A 72 -7.23 4.64 19.75
C GLU A 72 -7.05 3.80 18.48
N ALA A 73 -6.29 2.71 18.59
CA ALA A 73 -6.05 1.80 17.49
C ALA A 73 -7.29 0.94 17.19
N ILE A 74 -7.60 0.77 15.90
CA ILE A 74 -8.66 -0.12 15.42
C ILE A 74 -8.10 -1.52 15.22
N ILE A 75 -6.85 -1.61 14.78
CA ILE A 75 -6.14 -2.86 14.47
C ILE A 75 -4.89 -2.95 15.35
N PRO A 76 -4.56 -4.14 15.91
CA PRO A 76 -3.30 -4.33 16.61
C PRO A 76 -2.09 -4.07 15.71
N LYS A 77 -1.04 -3.50 16.28
CA LYS A 77 0.18 -3.13 15.55
C LYS A 77 0.89 -4.34 14.95
N ASP A 78 0.90 -5.46 15.64
CA ASP A 78 1.51 -6.71 15.16
C ASP A 78 0.84 -7.22 13.88
N ILE A 79 -0.49 -7.18 13.82
CA ILE A 79 -1.25 -7.55 12.60
C ILE A 79 -0.91 -6.60 11.46
N PHE A 80 -0.86 -5.31 11.72
CA PHE A 80 -0.49 -4.32 10.71
C PHE A 80 0.90 -4.58 10.14
N LEU A 81 1.88 -4.85 10.99
CA LEU A 81 3.25 -5.15 10.55
C LEU A 81 3.31 -6.43 9.70
N ARG A 82 2.57 -7.47 10.07
CA ARG A 82 2.47 -8.70 9.27
C ARG A 82 1.90 -8.43 7.87
N VAL A 83 0.91 -7.55 7.79
CA VAL A 83 0.34 -7.13 6.50
C VAL A 83 1.38 -6.41 5.64
N GLN A 84 2.20 -5.53 6.24
CA GLN A 84 3.26 -4.84 5.51
C GLN A 84 4.32 -5.82 4.98
N GLU A 85 4.74 -6.78 5.80
CA GLU A 85 5.67 -7.85 5.39
C GLU A 85 5.10 -8.67 4.24
N GLU A 86 3.83 -9.04 4.32
CA GLU A 86 3.15 -9.81 3.27
C GLU A 86 3.03 -9.02 1.96
N LEU A 87 2.77 -7.73 2.03
CA LEU A 87 2.72 -6.85 0.86
C LEU A 87 4.09 -6.79 0.16
N VAL A 88 5.16 -6.70 0.93
CA VAL A 88 6.53 -6.70 0.39
C VAL A 88 6.85 -8.06 -0.22
N ARG A 89 6.52 -9.15 0.46
CA ARG A 89 6.76 -10.52 0.00
C ARG A 89 6.08 -10.81 -1.34
N ARG A 90 4.86 -10.33 -1.51
CA ARG A 90 4.07 -10.55 -2.73
C ARG A 90 4.40 -9.60 -3.87
N ARG A 91 5.22 -8.61 -3.60
CA ARG A 91 5.59 -7.62 -4.61
C ARG A 91 6.58 -8.22 -5.60
N VAL A 92 6.20 -8.25 -6.87
CA VAL A 92 7.09 -8.65 -7.97
C VAL A 92 7.56 -7.40 -8.70
N VAL A 93 8.85 -7.16 -8.70
CA VAL A 93 9.47 -6.03 -9.38
C VAL A 93 10.51 -6.54 -10.36
N LYS A 94 10.35 -6.21 -11.63
CA LYS A 94 11.34 -6.48 -12.66
C LYS A 94 11.96 -5.17 -13.12
N THR A 95 13.26 -5.16 -13.29
CA THR A 95 13.99 -4.02 -13.85
C THR A 95 14.24 -4.29 -15.32
N SER A 96 13.78 -3.40 -16.19
CA SER A 96 14.06 -3.50 -17.62
C SER A 96 15.52 -3.12 -17.92
N ALA A 97 15.99 -3.46 -19.13
CA ALA A 97 17.33 -3.09 -19.58
C ALA A 97 17.61 -1.58 -19.48
N ASN A 98 16.56 -0.75 -19.53
CA ASN A 98 16.66 0.70 -19.41
C ASN A 98 16.61 1.20 -17.94
N GLY A 99 16.80 0.32 -16.97
CA GLY A 99 16.76 0.68 -15.55
C GLY A 99 15.38 0.97 -15.00
N LYS A 100 14.33 0.88 -15.81
CA LYS A 100 12.95 1.14 -15.41
C LYS A 100 12.40 -0.04 -14.60
N LYS A 101 12.00 0.22 -13.38
CA LYS A 101 11.39 -0.80 -12.52
C LYS A 101 9.90 -0.92 -12.83
N ARG A 102 9.44 -2.15 -13.05
CA ARG A 102 8.02 -2.45 -13.23
C ARG A 102 7.57 -3.45 -12.16
N SER A 103 6.42 -3.19 -11.56
CA SER A 103 5.80 -4.10 -10.62
C SER A 103 4.72 -4.89 -11.36
N TYR A 104 4.73 -6.19 -11.16
CA TYR A 104 3.75 -7.10 -11.76
C TYR A 104 2.92 -7.74 -10.66
N SER A 105 1.62 -7.81 -10.90
CA SER A 105 0.69 -8.58 -10.11
C SER A 105 0.22 -9.77 -10.94
N CYS A 106 0.25 -10.95 -10.37
CA CYS A 106 -0.20 -12.15 -11.06
C CYS A 106 -1.10 -12.98 -10.16
N SER A 107 -2.22 -13.43 -10.72
CA SER A 107 -3.18 -14.27 -10.02
C SER A 107 -2.85 -15.76 -10.09
N HIS A 108 -1.89 -16.13 -10.93
CA HIS A 108 -1.48 -17.53 -11.09
C HIS A 108 -0.64 -18.00 -9.91
N CYS A 109 -0.99 -19.16 -9.33
CA CYS A 109 -0.32 -19.65 -8.13
C CYS A 109 1.19 -19.93 -8.31
N PHE A 110 1.64 -20.23 -9.52
CA PHE A 110 3.04 -20.51 -9.83
C PHE A 110 3.81 -19.29 -10.34
N ALA A 111 3.18 -18.17 -10.61
CA ALA A 111 3.80 -17.05 -11.28
C ALA A 111 4.96 -16.40 -10.51
N GLN A 112 5.00 -16.55 -9.20
CA GLN A 112 6.07 -16.02 -8.34
C GLN A 112 6.97 -17.12 -7.79
N ILE A 113 6.62 -18.37 -7.99
CA ILE A 113 7.31 -19.55 -7.46
C ILE A 113 8.20 -20.17 -8.51
N VAL A 114 7.73 -20.21 -9.76
CA VAL A 114 8.49 -20.76 -10.88
C VAL A 114 9.49 -19.72 -11.35
N ILE A 115 10.71 -19.87 -10.93
CA ILE A 115 11.88 -19.17 -11.47
C ILE A 115 12.61 -20.18 -12.32
N CYS A 116 13.53 -19.74 -13.18
CA CYS A 116 14.40 -20.64 -13.93
C CYS A 116 14.64 -21.91 -13.12
N GLY A 117 14.37 -23.08 -13.66
CA GLY A 117 14.35 -24.36 -12.95
C GLY A 117 15.63 -24.74 -12.19
N GLU A 118 16.60 -23.89 -12.13
CA GLU A 118 17.88 -24.08 -11.44
C GLU A 118 17.91 -23.57 -10.02
N LEU A 119 16.93 -22.75 -9.61
CA LEU A 119 16.93 -22.09 -8.30
C LEU A 119 15.66 -22.37 -7.53
N PRO A 120 15.65 -23.46 -6.75
CA PRO A 120 14.51 -23.80 -5.90
C PRO A 120 14.32 -22.85 -4.72
N THR A 121 15.28 -21.98 -4.47
CA THR A 121 15.28 -21.05 -3.33
C THR A 121 14.55 -19.76 -3.58
N SER A 122 13.85 -19.68 -4.62
CA SER A 122 13.10 -18.52 -5.03
C SER A 122 11.84 -18.24 -4.23
N ILE A 123 11.71 -18.85 -3.16
CA ILE A 123 10.57 -18.76 -2.31
C ILE A 123 10.51 -17.41 -1.59
#